data_c54c343b300f732858e516619616e1c0
#
_entry.id   c54c343b300f732858e516619616e1c0
#
_cell.length_a   1.000
_cell.length_b   1.000
_cell.length_c   1.000
_cell.angle_alpha   90.00
_cell.angle_beta   90.00
_cell.angle_gamma   90.00
#
_symmetry.space_group_name_H-M   'P 1'
#
loop_
_entity.id
_entity.type
_entity.pdbx_description
1 polymer ?
#
loop_
_entity_poly.entity_id
_entity_poly.type
_entity_poly.pdbx_seq_one_letter_code
_entity_poly.pdbx_strand_id
1 'polypeptide(L)'
;MGDESSSKVEIEDSLRAEDADLGHKLQDRQTRLWLMPLLLGTGLGLAIAFGSMGILSHRPTGQQNAVAKPPAKLKPSMTVTLATVETASVARTLNTTGTVAASDLIPVLPQTNGLQIKKIPDNIQEGAFVKKGDVLAVLDDSVLQTQITQAKADMESKQADMASKQADVTSKQASVSSNVAIVKQRQADLAQAQARLEEAEKNYQRYQQLAASGAISQQELDTRSYTVKTARETVRVAEENVRSAQANVGGGQANITIAQANVNKAKADVRSSAAKIGQLQTQLAQTLVVAPVSGIIAEKLARVGDMTGVPPQTQVGNVIGGTQKLFSIIRDGKLQLQAKVPEVQLPLVKVGATVEVTSDLDRLVKLQGKVREIEPMVNDQRREATVKIDLPPTKLLKPGMFARAAITTSSTLGMTVPQKAVQTQPDGSVIVFMLSGEDIVRAQKVELGEPLEGNRVEIKSGLKLGDRVVVKGAGYLKDGDKVLVAPEG
;
A
#
# COMPACT_ATOMS: atom_id res chain seq x y z
N MET A 1 -34.97 42.64 31.52
CA MET A 1 -36.29 42.03 31.72
C MET A 1 -37.23 42.61 30.65
N GLY A 2 -37.63 41.78 29.75
CA GLY A 2 -38.63 42.12 28.74
C GLY A 2 -38.15 41.98 27.30
N ASP A 3 -38.71 40.94 26.67
CA ASP A 3 -39.09 40.84 25.27
C ASP A 3 -38.06 40.36 24.23
N GLU A 4 -37.86 39.04 24.24
CA GLU A 4 -37.36 38.25 23.11
C GLU A 4 -38.14 36.92 22.98
N SER A 5 -39.42 36.99 22.64
CA SER A 5 -40.20 35.75 22.36
C SER A 5 -41.35 35.95 21.36
N SER A 6 -41.13 36.73 20.27
CA SER A 6 -42.17 36.95 19.29
C SER A 6 -41.78 36.92 17.82
N SER A 7 -40.63 36.29 17.46
CA SER A 7 -40.22 36.21 16.04
C SER A 7 -39.91 34.80 15.52
N LYS A 8 -40.38 33.74 16.19
CA LYS A 8 -40.08 32.34 15.80
C LYS A 8 -41.28 31.51 15.35
N VAL A 9 -42.46 32.08 15.21
CA VAL A 9 -43.72 31.39 14.86
C VAL A 9 -44.23 31.71 13.46
N GLU A 10 -43.71 32.70 12.75
CA GLU A 10 -44.21 33.09 11.42
C GLU A 10 -43.47 32.52 10.21
N ILE A 11 -42.46 31.62 10.38
CA ILE A 11 -41.70 31.04 9.27
C ILE A 11 -42.06 29.57 8.98
N GLU A 12 -42.81 28.88 9.84
CA GLU A 12 -43.21 27.49 9.62
C GLU A 12 -44.52 27.25 8.85
N ASP A 13 -45.35 28.29 8.61
CA ASP A 13 -46.63 28.13 7.90
C ASP A 13 -46.59 28.46 6.40
N SER A 14 -45.48 28.97 5.87
CA SER A 14 -45.38 29.30 4.43
C SER A 14 -44.76 28.17 3.56
N LEU A 15 -44.30 27.06 4.13
CA LEU A 15 -43.69 25.95 3.41
C LEU A 15 -44.59 24.70 3.26
N ARG A 16 -45.88 24.76 3.63
CA ARG A 16 -46.84 23.65 3.53
C ARG A 16 -47.88 23.76 2.42
N ALA A 17 -47.85 24.79 1.60
CA ALA A 17 -48.88 25.04 0.58
C ALA A 17 -48.45 24.82 -0.88
N GLU A 18 -47.21 24.42 -1.17
CA GLU A 18 -46.72 24.27 -2.55
C GLU A 18 -46.48 22.80 -3.01
N ASP A 19 -46.67 21.78 -2.17
CA ASP A 19 -46.44 20.35 -2.55
C ASP A 19 -47.69 19.54 -2.89
N ALA A 20 -48.83 20.18 -3.15
CA ALA A 20 -50.10 19.45 -3.40
C ALA A 20 -50.61 19.47 -4.87
N ASP A 21 -49.90 20.10 -5.83
CA ASP A 21 -50.44 20.24 -7.22
C ASP A 21 -49.53 19.69 -8.34
N LEU A 22 -48.60 18.80 -8.08
CA LEU A 22 -47.74 18.13 -9.09
C LEU A 22 -47.93 16.62 -9.19
N GLY A 23 -48.91 16.01 -8.52
CA GLY A 23 -49.15 14.57 -8.46
C GLY A 23 -50.17 13.98 -9.47
N HIS A 24 -50.76 14.75 -10.37
CA HIS A 24 -51.93 14.25 -11.15
C HIS A 24 -51.84 14.38 -12.67
N LYS A 25 -50.68 14.42 -13.30
CA LYS A 25 -50.60 14.55 -14.80
C LYS A 25 -49.61 13.62 -15.50
N LEU A 26 -49.19 12.47 -14.94
CA LEU A 26 -48.34 11.50 -15.62
C LEU A 26 -48.79 10.05 -15.50
N GLN A 27 -50.11 9.76 -15.54
CA GLN A 27 -50.58 8.38 -15.51
C GLN A 27 -51.71 8.15 -16.52
N ASP A 28 -51.52 8.54 -17.79
CA ASP A 28 -52.44 8.11 -18.86
C ASP A 28 -51.81 8.11 -20.26
N ARG A 29 -50.68 7.39 -20.46
CA ARG A 29 -50.15 7.14 -21.81
C ARG A 29 -49.26 5.92 -21.93
N GLN A 30 -49.62 4.76 -21.38
CA GLN A 30 -48.97 3.49 -21.72
C GLN A 30 -49.90 2.25 -21.56
N THR A 31 -51.09 2.26 -22.13
CA THR A 31 -51.88 1.05 -22.34
C THR A 31 -52.66 1.12 -23.64
N ARG A 32 -51.97 1.02 -24.76
CA ARG A 32 -52.59 0.65 -26.08
C ARG A 32 -51.47 0.49 -27.10
N LEU A 33 -50.83 -0.68 -27.14
CA LEU A 33 -50.08 -1.16 -28.34
C LEU A 33 -49.50 -2.55 -28.08
N TRP A 34 -50.36 -3.53 -27.64
CA TRP A 34 -49.94 -4.95 -27.63
C TRP A 34 -51.10 -5.93 -27.83
N LEU A 35 -51.97 -5.61 -28.83
CA LEU A 35 -53.01 -6.53 -29.28
C LEU A 35 -53.26 -6.32 -30.80
N MET A 36 -52.35 -6.81 -31.61
CA MET A 36 -52.47 -7.22 -33.00
C MET A 36 -51.04 -7.60 -33.50
N PRO A 37 -50.74 -8.83 -33.95
CA PRO A 37 -51.49 -9.57 -34.97
C PRO A 37 -51.64 -11.05 -34.62
N LEU A 38 -52.86 -11.51 -34.49
CA LEU A 38 -53.21 -12.93 -34.44
C LEU A 38 -54.47 -13.23 -35.29
N LEU A 39 -54.41 -12.75 -36.55
CA LEU A 39 -55.44 -13.10 -37.58
C LEU A 39 -54.87 -12.87 -38.98
N LEU A 40 -53.90 -13.70 -39.38
CA LEU A 40 -53.54 -13.92 -40.81
C LEU A 40 -52.62 -15.14 -40.90
N GLY A 41 -53.20 -16.33 -40.91
CA GLY A 41 -52.41 -17.56 -41.03
C GLY A 41 -53.26 -18.83 -41.15
N THR A 42 -54.55 -18.72 -41.40
CA THR A 42 -55.40 -19.88 -41.72
C THR A 42 -56.00 -19.71 -43.10
N GLY A 43 -55.32 -20.15 -44.13
CA GLY A 43 -55.85 -20.13 -45.49
C GLY A 43 -54.80 -20.42 -46.52
N LEU A 44 -54.27 -21.65 -46.57
CA LEU A 44 -53.79 -22.30 -47.80
C LEU A 44 -53.17 -23.66 -47.41
N GLY A 45 -53.94 -24.72 -47.56
CA GLY A 45 -53.46 -26.09 -47.28
C GLY A 45 -54.50 -27.18 -47.51
N LEU A 46 -55.30 -26.99 -48.49
CA LEU A 46 -56.27 -28.03 -48.86
C LEU A 46 -56.43 -28.04 -50.39
N ALA A 47 -55.54 -28.75 -51.06
CA ALA A 47 -55.77 -29.36 -52.39
C ALA A 47 -54.46 -30.08 -52.77
N ILE A 48 -54.46 -31.35 -52.73
CA ILE A 48 -54.12 -32.28 -53.77
C ILE A 48 -54.02 -33.67 -53.12
N ALA A 49 -55.19 -34.34 -53.01
CA ALA A 49 -55.31 -35.79 -52.96
C ALA A 49 -56.12 -36.17 -54.20
N PHE A 50 -55.67 -37.13 -54.86
CA PHE A 50 -56.37 -37.94 -55.89
C PHE A 50 -55.61 -38.09 -57.21
N GLY A 51 -55.40 -39.35 -57.50
CA GLY A 51 -55.12 -39.90 -58.86
C GLY A 51 -53.81 -40.71 -58.84
N SER A 52 -53.73 -41.92 -59.14
CA SER A 52 -54.53 -43.03 -59.67
C SER A 52 -53.68 -44.31 -59.65
N MET A 53 -53.99 -45.40 -59.11
CA MET A 53 -54.68 -46.56 -59.66
C MET A 53 -54.18 -47.09 -61.01
N GLY A 54 -53.78 -48.39 -61.02
CA GLY A 54 -53.76 -49.26 -62.20
C GLY A 54 -52.50 -50.09 -62.26
N ILE A 55 -52.51 -51.29 -62.14
CA ILE A 55 -52.99 -52.52 -62.71
C ILE A 55 -51.87 -53.56 -62.87
N LEU A 56 -52.03 -54.70 -62.22
CA LEU A 56 -52.00 -56.12 -62.58
C LEU A 56 -50.76 -56.77 -63.23
N SER A 57 -50.36 -57.83 -62.53
CA SER A 57 -50.20 -59.21 -62.92
C SER A 57 -48.92 -59.68 -63.61
N HIS A 58 -48.24 -60.65 -63.08
CA HIS A 58 -48.24 -62.06 -63.38
C HIS A 58 -47.11 -62.81 -62.66
N ARG A 59 -47.46 -63.91 -61.96
CA ARG A 59 -46.54 -65.02 -61.66
C ARG A 59 -46.37 -65.88 -62.91
N PRO A 60 -45.28 -66.68 -63.05
CA PRO A 60 -45.23 -67.97 -62.44
C PRO A 60 -43.90 -68.51 -61.98
N THR A 61 -44.02 -69.36 -60.96
CA THR A 61 -43.22 -70.55 -60.59
C THR A 61 -42.02 -71.01 -61.37
N GLY A 62 -40.91 -71.31 -60.66
CA GLY A 62 -39.81 -72.15 -61.10
C GLY A 62 -38.86 -72.46 -59.96
N GLN A 63 -39.05 -73.64 -59.34
CA GLN A 63 -38.16 -74.34 -58.45
C GLN A 63 -36.80 -74.61 -59.16
N GLN A 64 -35.68 -74.39 -58.52
CA GLN A 64 -34.50 -75.33 -58.57
C GLN A 64 -33.38 -74.97 -57.57
N ASN A 65 -33.20 -75.89 -56.70
CA ASN A 65 -31.97 -76.43 -56.11
C ASN A 65 -30.88 -75.49 -55.54
N ALA A 66 -30.71 -75.65 -54.21
CA ALA A 66 -29.57 -75.18 -53.42
C ALA A 66 -28.24 -75.79 -53.86
N VAL A 67 -27.27 -74.93 -54.01
CA VAL A 67 -25.84 -75.30 -53.93
C VAL A 67 -25.23 -74.38 -52.87
N ALA A 68 -24.68 -74.98 -51.83
CA ALA A 68 -23.98 -74.29 -50.74
C ALA A 68 -22.78 -73.55 -51.27
N LYS A 69 -22.79 -72.21 -51.07
CA LYS A 69 -21.63 -71.33 -51.38
C LYS A 69 -20.79 -71.22 -50.13
N PRO A 70 -19.45 -71.32 -50.22
CA PRO A 70 -18.53 -71.16 -49.08
C PRO A 70 -18.65 -69.76 -48.46
N PRO A 71 -18.32 -69.55 -47.16
CA PRO A 71 -18.49 -68.27 -46.49
C PRO A 71 -17.63 -67.21 -47.21
N ALA A 72 -18.27 -66.21 -47.75
CA ALA A 72 -17.64 -65.09 -48.38
C ALA A 72 -16.77 -64.36 -47.34
N LYS A 73 -15.44 -64.31 -47.54
CA LYS A 73 -14.57 -63.37 -46.85
C LYS A 73 -15.14 -61.96 -47.06
N LEU A 74 -15.69 -61.39 -46.00
CA LEU A 74 -16.14 -60.00 -45.95
C LEU A 74 -14.97 -59.10 -46.40
N LYS A 75 -15.10 -58.44 -47.51
CA LYS A 75 -14.12 -57.45 -47.96
C LYS A 75 -14.15 -56.29 -46.95
N PRO A 76 -13.04 -55.72 -46.56
CA PRO A 76 -13.03 -54.53 -45.68
C PRO A 76 -13.79 -53.43 -46.35
N SER A 77 -14.86 -52.92 -45.68
CA SER A 77 -15.79 -51.97 -46.27
C SER A 77 -15.31 -50.52 -46.15
N MET A 78 -14.32 -50.23 -45.31
CA MET A 78 -13.90 -48.84 -45.06
C MET A 78 -12.47 -48.75 -44.48
N THR A 79 -11.73 -47.71 -44.88
CA THR A 79 -10.42 -47.37 -44.28
C THR A 79 -10.67 -46.39 -43.11
N VAL A 80 -10.10 -46.72 -41.96
CA VAL A 80 -10.25 -45.94 -40.71
C VAL A 80 -8.90 -45.52 -40.14
N THR A 81 -8.91 -44.38 -39.41
CA THR A 81 -7.75 -43.93 -38.61
C THR A 81 -8.08 -44.20 -37.15
N LEU A 82 -7.10 -44.74 -36.43
CA LEU A 82 -7.21 -45.03 -35.00
C LEU A 82 -6.50 -43.98 -34.14
N ALA A 83 -6.93 -43.89 -32.92
CA ALA A 83 -6.18 -43.24 -31.83
C ALA A 83 -6.21 -44.15 -30.61
N THR A 84 -5.16 -44.08 -29.80
CA THR A 84 -5.07 -44.85 -28.56
C THR A 84 -5.68 -44.07 -27.43
N VAL A 85 -6.41 -44.75 -26.53
CA VAL A 85 -6.89 -44.18 -25.27
C VAL A 85 -5.74 -43.90 -24.36
N GLU A 86 -5.53 -42.63 -24.05
CA GLU A 86 -4.40 -42.13 -23.25
C GLU A 86 -4.94 -41.49 -21.96
N THR A 87 -4.05 -41.46 -20.94
CA THR A 87 -4.36 -40.67 -19.74
C THR A 87 -3.91 -39.23 -19.96
N ALA A 88 -4.79 -38.29 -19.65
CA ALA A 88 -4.46 -36.87 -19.59
C ALA A 88 -4.96 -36.26 -18.27
N SER A 89 -4.40 -35.12 -17.91
CA SER A 89 -4.85 -34.35 -16.76
C SER A 89 -6.22 -33.72 -17.09
N VAL A 90 -7.25 -34.13 -16.38
CA VAL A 90 -8.60 -33.57 -16.46
C VAL A 90 -8.77 -32.55 -15.34
N ALA A 91 -8.76 -31.27 -15.69
CA ALA A 91 -9.01 -30.19 -14.74
C ALA A 91 -10.52 -29.94 -14.62
N ARG A 92 -11.03 -30.04 -13.41
CA ARG A 92 -12.40 -29.59 -13.11
C ARG A 92 -12.37 -28.13 -12.73
N THR A 93 -13.16 -27.32 -13.39
CA THR A 93 -13.21 -25.88 -13.18
C THR A 93 -14.53 -25.44 -12.58
N LEU A 94 -14.45 -24.52 -11.65
CA LEU A 94 -15.60 -23.81 -11.11
C LEU A 94 -15.68 -22.45 -11.81
N ASN A 95 -16.72 -22.24 -12.59
CA ASN A 95 -16.95 -20.98 -13.27
C ASN A 95 -17.69 -20.00 -12.36
N THR A 96 -17.14 -18.82 -12.20
CA THR A 96 -17.74 -17.74 -11.43
C THR A 96 -17.44 -16.38 -12.07
N THR A 97 -18.09 -15.35 -11.59
CA THR A 97 -17.85 -13.96 -12.01
C THR A 97 -17.35 -13.14 -10.85
N GLY A 98 -16.63 -12.09 -11.18
CA GLY A 98 -16.11 -11.18 -10.16
C GLY A 98 -15.88 -9.78 -10.69
N THR A 99 -15.52 -8.89 -9.79
CA THR A 99 -15.12 -7.52 -10.12
C THR A 99 -13.63 -7.36 -9.93
N VAL A 100 -12.97 -6.76 -10.90
CA VAL A 100 -11.56 -6.37 -10.81
C VAL A 100 -11.43 -5.23 -9.80
N ALA A 101 -10.53 -5.36 -8.86
CA ALA A 101 -10.24 -4.36 -7.86
C ALA A 101 -8.72 -4.14 -7.73
N ALA A 102 -8.32 -3.04 -7.12
CA ALA A 102 -6.95 -2.89 -6.68
C ALA A 102 -6.61 -3.95 -5.62
N SER A 103 -5.43 -4.55 -5.68
CA SER A 103 -4.98 -5.47 -4.62
C SER A 103 -4.81 -4.71 -3.31
N ASP A 104 -4.14 -3.55 -3.38
CA ASP A 104 -3.97 -2.61 -2.28
C ASP A 104 -4.26 -1.20 -2.78
N LEU A 105 -5.29 -0.57 -2.26
CA LEU A 105 -5.62 0.82 -2.52
C LEU A 105 -5.19 1.67 -1.33
N ILE A 106 -4.15 2.47 -1.50
CA ILE A 106 -3.55 3.28 -0.45
C ILE A 106 -4.09 4.71 -0.55
N PRO A 107 -4.85 5.19 0.45
CA PRO A 107 -5.29 6.57 0.50
C PRO A 107 -4.12 7.49 0.85
N VAL A 108 -4.04 8.63 0.18
CA VAL A 108 -3.09 9.70 0.48
C VAL A 108 -3.84 10.84 1.14
N LEU A 109 -3.48 11.10 2.38
CA LEU A 109 -4.06 12.14 3.23
C LEU A 109 -3.05 13.26 3.39
N PRO A 110 -3.47 14.53 3.54
CA PRO A 110 -2.58 15.61 3.92
C PRO A 110 -2.09 15.39 5.36
N GLN A 111 -0.83 15.73 5.63
CA GLN A 111 -0.26 15.67 6.98
C GLN A 111 -0.62 16.92 7.81
N THR A 112 -1.01 18.01 7.13
CA THR A 112 -1.43 19.26 7.74
C THR A 112 -2.78 19.65 7.19
N ASN A 113 -3.71 20.00 8.09
CA ASN A 113 -5.05 20.45 7.75
C ASN A 113 -5.16 21.98 7.79
N GLY A 114 -6.16 22.54 7.11
CA GLY A 114 -6.44 23.96 7.09
C GLY A 114 -5.53 24.77 6.15
N LEU A 115 -4.78 24.12 5.28
CA LEU A 115 -3.98 24.77 4.25
C LEU A 115 -4.59 24.59 2.86
N GLN A 116 -4.48 25.60 2.02
CA GLN A 116 -4.94 25.55 0.64
C GLN A 116 -3.96 24.78 -0.24
N ILE A 117 -4.45 24.00 -1.19
CA ILE A 117 -3.63 23.36 -2.23
C ILE A 117 -3.21 24.42 -3.23
N LYS A 118 -1.92 24.79 -3.22
CA LYS A 118 -1.34 25.82 -4.06
C LYS A 118 -1.01 25.31 -5.45
N LYS A 119 -0.51 24.06 -5.55
CA LYS A 119 -0.10 23.49 -6.83
C LYS A 119 -0.21 21.96 -6.80
N ILE A 120 -0.63 21.38 -7.93
CA ILE A 120 -0.52 19.95 -8.23
C ILE A 120 0.33 19.86 -9.51
N PRO A 121 1.42 19.10 -9.53
CA PRO A 121 2.24 18.93 -10.73
C PRO A 121 1.42 18.35 -11.90
N ASP A 122 1.70 18.79 -13.12
CA ASP A 122 0.90 18.43 -14.32
C ASP A 122 0.96 16.93 -14.66
N ASN A 123 2.03 16.25 -14.26
CA ASN A 123 2.20 14.81 -14.42
C ASN A 123 1.38 13.98 -13.43
N ILE A 124 0.72 14.60 -12.45
CA ILE A 124 -0.10 13.93 -11.45
C ILE A 124 -1.55 13.87 -11.94
N GLN A 125 -1.85 12.79 -12.67
CA GLN A 125 -3.16 12.51 -13.25
C GLN A 125 -3.58 11.08 -12.93
N GLU A 126 -4.88 10.79 -13.01
CA GLU A 126 -5.39 9.42 -12.88
C GLU A 126 -4.78 8.52 -13.96
N GLY A 127 -4.31 7.34 -13.55
CA GLY A 127 -3.59 6.40 -14.40
C GLY A 127 -2.08 6.65 -14.50
N ALA A 128 -1.55 7.77 -13.99
CA ALA A 128 -0.11 8.04 -13.94
C ALA A 128 0.60 7.15 -12.91
N PHE A 129 1.80 6.70 -13.23
CA PHE A 129 2.66 5.99 -12.30
C PHE A 129 3.50 6.97 -11.49
N VAL A 130 3.54 6.79 -10.17
CA VAL A 130 4.33 7.58 -9.23
C VAL A 130 5.22 6.68 -8.40
N LYS A 131 6.38 7.20 -8.00
CA LYS A 131 7.31 6.53 -7.08
C LYS A 131 7.06 7.01 -5.66
N LYS A 132 7.40 6.16 -4.68
CA LYS A 132 7.41 6.56 -3.27
C LYS A 132 8.27 7.81 -3.09
N GLY A 133 7.69 8.85 -2.46
CA GLY A 133 8.35 10.14 -2.21
C GLY A 133 8.10 11.20 -3.28
N ASP A 134 7.48 10.87 -4.41
CA ASP A 134 7.10 11.86 -5.42
C ASP A 134 6.08 12.84 -4.84
N VAL A 135 6.26 14.13 -5.17
CA VAL A 135 5.35 15.19 -4.72
C VAL A 135 4.07 15.14 -5.54
N LEU A 136 2.94 14.92 -4.88
CA LEU A 136 1.61 14.85 -5.48
C LEU A 136 0.88 16.19 -5.43
N ALA A 137 1.06 16.95 -4.35
CA ALA A 137 0.51 18.29 -4.20
C ALA A 137 1.40 19.13 -3.28
N VAL A 138 1.37 20.44 -3.47
CA VAL A 138 2.04 21.43 -2.64
C VAL A 138 0.96 22.29 -1.99
N LEU A 139 0.97 22.34 -0.66
CA LEU A 139 0.09 23.20 0.11
C LEU A 139 0.69 24.60 0.24
N ASP A 140 -0.12 25.59 0.61
CA ASP A 140 0.36 26.96 0.82
C ASP A 140 1.28 27.01 2.04
N ASP A 141 2.51 27.35 1.79
CA ASP A 141 3.63 27.39 2.74
C ASP A 141 4.07 28.83 3.08
N SER A 142 3.41 29.85 2.55
CA SER A 142 3.80 31.25 2.63
C SER A 142 3.92 31.74 4.08
N VAL A 143 2.98 31.39 4.94
CA VAL A 143 2.98 31.74 6.36
C VAL A 143 4.13 31.07 7.09
N LEU A 144 4.37 29.77 6.82
CA LEU A 144 5.45 29.00 7.44
C LEU A 144 6.82 29.53 7.03
N GLN A 145 7.01 29.89 5.76
CA GLN A 145 8.25 30.51 5.29
C GLN A 145 8.54 31.84 5.99
N THR A 146 7.52 32.68 6.19
CA THR A 146 7.63 33.93 6.94
C THR A 146 7.99 33.65 8.40
N GLN A 147 7.37 32.69 9.05
CA GLN A 147 7.68 32.29 10.43
C GLN A 147 9.11 31.75 10.56
N ILE A 148 9.59 30.96 9.59
CA ILE A 148 10.98 30.47 9.56
C ILE A 148 11.94 31.65 9.45
N THR A 149 11.68 32.62 8.59
CA THR A 149 12.51 33.82 8.43
C THR A 149 12.56 34.62 9.74
N GLN A 150 11.43 34.81 10.39
CA GLN A 150 11.34 35.48 11.68
C GLN A 150 12.13 34.72 12.77
N ALA A 151 11.96 33.39 12.83
CA ALA A 151 12.68 32.57 13.82
C ALA A 151 14.21 32.54 13.58
N LYS A 152 14.66 32.65 12.32
CA LYS A 152 16.08 32.80 11.99
C LYS A 152 16.65 34.13 12.48
N ALA A 153 15.93 35.22 12.26
CA ALA A 153 16.32 36.53 12.75
C ALA A 153 16.37 36.58 14.30
N ASP A 154 15.42 35.93 14.99
CA ASP A 154 15.47 35.80 16.45
C ASP A 154 16.69 34.97 16.90
N MET A 155 17.01 33.86 16.24
CA MET A 155 18.20 33.07 16.56
C MET A 155 19.49 33.88 16.37
N GLU A 156 19.63 34.68 15.31
CA GLU A 156 20.76 35.55 15.06
C GLU A 156 20.92 36.58 16.18
N SER A 157 19.79 37.18 16.63
CA SER A 157 19.80 38.10 17.79
C SER A 157 20.33 37.42 19.07
N LYS A 158 19.88 36.18 19.35
CA LYS A 158 20.36 35.39 20.50
C LYS A 158 21.82 34.99 20.38
N GLN A 159 22.33 34.73 19.17
CA GLN A 159 23.75 34.48 18.92
C GLN A 159 24.60 35.73 19.21
N ALA A 160 24.12 36.91 18.80
CA ALA A 160 24.80 38.17 19.11
C ALA A 160 24.83 38.44 20.63
N ASP A 161 23.75 38.18 21.36
CA ASP A 161 23.74 38.29 22.83
C ASP A 161 24.73 37.30 23.47
N MET A 162 24.75 36.05 23.02
CA MET A 162 25.72 35.05 23.50
C MET A 162 27.16 35.52 23.25
N ALA A 163 27.47 36.08 22.10
CA ALA A 163 28.80 36.64 21.81
C ALA A 163 29.16 37.79 22.74
N SER A 164 28.20 38.68 23.05
CA SER A 164 28.38 39.78 24.02
C SER A 164 28.67 39.21 25.42
N LYS A 165 27.94 38.21 25.91
CA LYS A 165 28.23 37.57 27.22
C LYS A 165 29.61 36.88 27.23
N GLN A 166 30.03 36.29 26.11
CA GLN A 166 31.36 35.69 26.00
C GLN A 166 32.46 36.74 26.08
N ALA A 167 32.26 37.91 25.50
CA ALA A 167 33.19 39.05 25.61
C ALA A 167 33.29 39.55 27.06
N ASP A 168 32.15 39.58 27.79
CA ASP A 168 32.18 39.96 29.23
C ASP A 168 33.01 38.97 30.05
N VAL A 169 32.88 37.62 29.81
CA VAL A 169 33.77 36.63 30.45
C VAL A 169 35.24 36.94 30.20
N THR A 170 35.61 37.25 28.96
CA THR A 170 37.00 37.59 28.59
C THR A 170 37.47 38.83 29.33
N SER A 171 36.64 39.87 29.45
CA SER A 171 36.92 41.10 30.20
C SER A 171 37.16 40.81 31.70
N LYS A 172 36.30 39.99 32.32
CA LYS A 172 36.45 39.56 33.73
C LYS A 172 37.76 38.76 33.95
N GLN A 173 38.09 37.86 33.01
CA GLN A 173 39.35 37.11 33.04
C GLN A 173 40.56 38.03 33.00
N ALA A 174 40.57 39.05 32.16
CA ALA A 174 41.63 40.08 32.10
C ALA A 174 41.75 40.84 33.43
N SER A 175 40.61 41.20 34.04
CA SER A 175 40.58 41.86 35.35
C SER A 175 41.18 40.96 36.45
N VAL A 176 40.84 39.66 36.49
CA VAL A 176 41.46 38.72 37.43
C VAL A 176 42.93 38.56 37.19
N SER A 177 43.39 38.52 35.95
CA SER A 177 44.83 38.48 35.62
C SER A 177 45.59 39.70 36.16
N SER A 178 44.98 40.88 36.04
CA SER A 178 45.52 42.12 36.64
C SER A 178 45.60 42.03 38.18
N ASN A 179 44.55 41.57 38.84
CA ASN A 179 44.55 41.38 40.28
C ASN A 179 45.60 40.37 40.76
N VAL A 180 45.79 39.26 39.99
CA VAL A 180 46.91 38.31 40.28
C VAL A 180 48.31 39.00 40.19
N ALA A 181 48.53 39.91 39.26
CA ALA A 181 49.78 40.70 39.17
C ALA A 181 49.91 41.56 40.41
N ILE A 182 48.81 42.17 40.92
CA ILE A 182 48.84 42.97 42.16
C ILE A 182 49.24 42.11 43.38
N VAL A 183 48.65 40.86 43.46
CA VAL A 183 49.05 39.92 44.53
C VAL A 183 50.53 39.63 44.50
N LYS A 184 51.11 39.37 43.32
CA LYS A 184 52.56 39.14 43.20
C LYS A 184 53.37 40.37 43.66
N GLN A 185 52.93 41.58 43.32
CA GLN A 185 53.58 42.83 43.81
C GLN A 185 53.52 42.91 45.33
N ARG A 186 52.32 42.66 45.95
CA ARG A 186 52.17 42.69 47.42
C ARG A 186 53.00 41.61 48.11
N GLN A 187 53.18 40.46 47.50
CA GLN A 187 54.05 39.37 47.99
C GLN A 187 55.53 39.80 48.01
N ALA A 188 55.94 40.51 46.93
CA ALA A 188 57.32 41.08 46.88
C ALA A 188 57.51 42.14 47.96
N ASP A 189 56.49 43.03 48.19
CA ASP A 189 56.51 44.01 49.24
C ASP A 189 56.64 43.35 50.64
N LEU A 190 55.89 42.28 50.87
CA LEU A 190 55.94 41.45 52.10
C LEU A 190 57.36 40.87 52.28
N ALA A 191 57.94 40.25 51.26
CA ALA A 191 59.25 39.64 51.30
C ALA A 191 60.35 40.71 51.68
N GLN A 192 60.20 41.91 51.12
CA GLN A 192 61.11 43.04 51.49
C GLN A 192 60.92 43.43 52.96
N ALA A 193 59.65 43.52 53.45
CA ALA A 193 59.45 43.86 54.88
C ALA A 193 59.98 42.76 55.84
N GLN A 194 59.83 41.48 55.45
CA GLN A 194 60.37 40.32 56.22
C GLN A 194 61.91 40.36 56.29
N ALA A 195 62.60 40.68 55.14
CA ALA A 195 64.02 40.79 55.12
C ALA A 195 64.55 41.96 56.02
N ARG A 196 63.80 43.07 56.05
CA ARG A 196 64.12 44.20 56.98
C ARG A 196 63.88 43.82 58.43
N LEU A 197 62.88 43.07 58.75
CA LEU A 197 62.65 42.58 60.11
C LEU A 197 63.76 41.61 60.55
N GLU A 198 64.15 40.67 59.69
CA GLU A 198 65.25 39.75 59.97
C GLU A 198 66.59 40.52 60.24
N GLU A 199 66.92 41.57 59.46
CA GLU A 199 68.05 42.43 59.65
C GLU A 199 67.96 43.14 61.03
N ALA A 200 66.76 43.70 61.36
CA ALA A 200 66.56 44.39 62.63
C ALA A 200 66.70 43.45 63.86
N GLU A 201 66.14 42.22 63.74
CA GLU A 201 66.24 41.16 64.78
C GLU A 201 67.72 40.72 64.99
N LYS A 202 68.49 40.48 63.91
CA LYS A 202 69.91 40.14 64.00
C LYS A 202 70.71 41.23 64.62
N ASN A 203 70.40 42.49 64.26
CA ASN A 203 71.07 43.66 64.84
C ASN A 203 70.75 43.80 66.35
N TYR A 204 69.45 43.64 66.73
CA TYR A 204 69.06 43.70 68.12
C TYR A 204 69.71 42.59 68.97
N GLN A 205 69.78 41.34 68.49
CA GLN A 205 70.47 40.24 69.15
C GLN A 205 72.00 40.56 69.39
N ARG A 206 72.65 41.13 68.37
CA ARG A 206 74.04 41.54 68.51
C ARG A 206 74.22 42.62 69.56
N TYR A 207 73.37 43.64 69.56
CA TYR A 207 73.41 44.74 70.51
C TYR A 207 73.00 44.26 71.94
N GLN A 208 72.13 43.27 72.10
CA GLN A 208 71.80 42.65 73.35
C GLN A 208 73.08 42.01 74.00
N GLN A 209 73.85 41.29 73.21
CA GLN A 209 75.12 40.72 73.69
C GLN A 209 76.13 41.80 74.11
N LEU A 210 76.24 42.92 73.35
CA LEU A 210 77.13 44.07 73.66
C LEU A 210 76.66 44.79 74.94
N ALA A 211 75.41 44.95 75.16
CA ALA A 211 74.83 45.51 76.39
C ALA A 211 75.15 44.63 77.64
N ALA A 212 75.05 43.31 77.49
CA ALA A 212 75.39 42.36 78.56
C ALA A 212 76.85 42.39 78.97
N SER A 213 77.76 42.81 78.01
CA SER A 213 79.15 42.99 78.27
C SER A 213 79.49 44.42 78.76
N GLY A 214 78.48 45.32 78.87
CA GLY A 214 78.71 46.71 79.32
C GLY A 214 79.27 47.64 78.21
N ALA A 215 79.30 47.18 76.94
CA ALA A 215 79.91 47.93 75.82
C ALA A 215 79.00 49.00 75.19
N ILE A 216 77.69 48.99 75.49
CA ILE A 216 76.69 49.96 74.99
C ILE A 216 75.73 50.43 76.11
N SER A 217 75.02 51.55 75.87
CA SER A 217 74.00 52.05 76.80
C SER A 217 72.66 51.34 76.69
N GLN A 218 71.84 51.30 77.79
CA GLN A 218 70.50 50.78 77.75
C GLN A 218 69.61 51.52 76.73
N GLN A 219 69.82 52.85 76.62
CA GLN A 219 69.09 53.68 75.62
C GLN A 219 69.32 53.22 74.19
N GLU A 220 70.50 52.79 73.84
CA GLU A 220 70.82 52.28 72.48
C GLU A 220 70.15 50.92 72.24
N LEU A 221 70.15 50.01 73.29
CA LEU A 221 69.44 48.75 73.20
C LEU A 221 67.92 48.94 73.01
N ASP A 222 67.31 49.86 73.79
CA ASP A 222 65.90 50.21 73.70
C ASP A 222 65.56 50.73 72.27
N THR A 223 66.41 51.54 71.67
CA THR A 223 66.24 52.04 70.29
C THR A 223 66.18 50.88 69.31
N ARG A 224 67.07 49.87 69.45
CA ARG A 224 67.04 48.66 68.59
C ARG A 224 65.80 47.81 68.82
N SER A 225 65.33 47.70 70.06
CA SER A 225 64.09 47.05 70.38
C SER A 225 62.87 47.72 69.69
N TYR A 226 62.81 49.07 69.72
CA TYR A 226 61.79 49.80 68.99
C TYR A 226 61.83 49.60 67.48
N THR A 227 63.11 49.51 66.92
CA THR A 227 63.30 49.21 65.51
C THR A 227 62.73 47.86 65.09
N VAL A 228 62.96 46.78 65.90
CA VAL A 228 62.35 45.44 65.65
C VAL A 228 60.86 45.52 65.75
N LYS A 229 60.30 46.21 66.77
CA LYS A 229 58.84 46.35 66.92
C LYS A 229 58.24 47.06 65.72
N THR A 230 58.80 48.13 65.25
CA THR A 230 58.35 48.85 64.05
C THR A 230 58.44 48.00 62.77
N ALA A 231 59.56 47.27 62.59
CA ALA A 231 59.68 46.35 61.43
C ALA A 231 58.69 45.22 61.47
N ARG A 232 58.32 44.68 62.65
CA ARG A 232 57.31 43.65 62.83
C ARG A 232 55.91 44.17 62.44
N GLU A 233 55.60 45.41 62.92
CA GLU A 233 54.31 46.00 62.48
C GLU A 233 54.26 46.25 60.96
N THR A 234 55.40 46.59 60.33
CA THR A 234 55.49 46.74 58.87
C THR A 234 55.20 45.42 58.15
N VAL A 235 55.71 44.28 58.64
CA VAL A 235 55.39 42.92 58.14
C VAL A 235 53.92 42.65 58.26
N ARG A 236 53.34 42.90 59.45
CA ARG A 236 51.90 42.66 59.69
C ARG A 236 51.03 43.46 58.68
N VAL A 237 51.34 44.70 58.45
CA VAL A 237 50.62 45.52 57.45
C VAL A 237 50.76 44.96 56.02
N ALA A 238 52.02 44.52 55.69
CA ALA A 238 52.25 43.92 54.35
C ALA A 238 51.46 42.59 54.19
N GLU A 239 51.39 41.76 55.25
CA GLU A 239 50.56 40.55 55.24
C GLU A 239 49.07 40.83 55.01
N GLU A 240 48.50 41.83 55.69
CA GLU A 240 47.13 42.24 55.49
C GLU A 240 46.87 42.76 54.05
N ASN A 241 47.88 43.48 53.46
CA ASN A 241 47.77 43.90 52.06
C ASN A 241 47.74 42.70 51.10
N VAL A 242 48.60 41.70 51.33
CA VAL A 242 48.56 40.46 50.54
C VAL A 242 47.16 39.77 50.68
N ARG A 243 46.62 39.64 51.88
CA ARG A 243 45.34 39.07 52.15
C ARG A 243 44.22 39.82 51.43
N SER A 244 44.26 41.13 51.51
CA SER A 244 43.24 41.95 50.80
C SER A 244 43.34 41.80 49.27
N ALA A 245 44.52 41.74 48.69
CA ALA A 245 44.73 41.51 47.29
C ALA A 245 44.28 40.12 46.85
N GLN A 246 44.49 39.08 47.65
CA GLN A 246 43.99 37.73 47.44
C GLN A 246 42.45 37.67 47.48
N ALA A 247 41.83 38.38 48.43
CA ALA A 247 40.36 38.49 48.47
C ALA A 247 39.80 39.11 47.19
N ASN A 248 40.46 40.12 46.62
CA ASN A 248 40.08 40.71 45.36
C ASN A 248 40.15 39.71 44.17
N VAL A 249 41.15 38.83 44.15
CA VAL A 249 41.24 37.74 43.18
C VAL A 249 40.08 36.77 43.35
N GLY A 250 39.76 36.39 44.61
CA GLY A 250 38.62 35.52 44.89
C GLY A 250 37.29 36.11 44.43
N GLY A 251 37.07 37.40 44.69
CA GLY A 251 35.86 38.10 44.20
C GLY A 251 35.79 38.17 42.67
N GLY A 252 36.97 38.45 42.04
CA GLY A 252 37.06 38.41 40.59
C GLY A 252 36.73 37.04 39.98
N GLN A 253 37.20 35.96 40.60
CA GLN A 253 36.90 34.57 40.18
C GLN A 253 35.44 34.23 40.32
N ALA A 254 34.77 34.68 41.38
CA ALA A 254 33.31 34.54 41.53
C ALA A 254 32.53 35.27 40.42
N ASN A 255 33.01 36.47 40.04
CA ASN A 255 32.43 37.23 38.92
C ASN A 255 32.57 36.49 37.56
N ILE A 256 33.71 35.83 37.32
CA ILE A 256 33.87 34.97 36.12
C ILE A 256 32.86 33.83 36.14
N THR A 257 32.65 33.17 37.26
CA THR A 257 31.66 32.08 37.41
C THR A 257 30.27 32.56 37.07
N ILE A 258 29.87 33.72 37.56
CA ILE A 258 28.57 34.34 37.24
C ILE A 258 28.47 34.67 35.75
N ALA A 259 29.50 35.29 35.16
CA ALA A 259 29.53 35.62 33.75
C ALA A 259 29.46 34.34 32.87
N GLN A 260 30.14 33.27 33.26
CA GLN A 260 30.09 31.97 32.59
C GLN A 260 28.70 31.32 32.67
N ALA A 261 27.99 31.46 33.79
CA ALA A 261 26.60 31.02 33.93
C ALA A 261 25.67 31.79 32.95
N ASN A 262 25.92 33.10 32.79
CA ASN A 262 25.16 33.90 31.82
C ASN A 262 25.43 33.45 30.37
N VAL A 263 26.66 33.10 30.00
CA VAL A 263 27.00 32.51 28.70
C VAL A 263 26.25 31.18 28.51
N ASN A 264 26.22 30.32 29.51
CA ASN A 264 25.52 29.05 29.44
C ASN A 264 24.00 29.22 29.25
N LYS A 265 23.40 30.24 29.89
CA LYS A 265 22.02 30.63 29.68
C LYS A 265 21.79 31.11 28.24
N ALA A 266 22.59 32.04 27.74
CA ALA A 266 22.48 32.55 26.37
C ALA A 266 22.66 31.41 25.32
N LYS A 267 23.56 30.45 25.58
CA LYS A 267 23.74 29.25 24.75
C LYS A 267 22.49 28.34 24.77
N ALA A 268 21.78 28.24 25.88
CA ALA A 268 20.52 27.52 25.97
C ALA A 268 19.41 28.23 25.17
N ASP A 269 19.37 29.56 25.20
CA ASP A 269 18.42 30.35 24.44
C ASP A 269 18.64 30.21 22.92
N VAL A 270 19.91 30.21 22.44
CA VAL A 270 20.22 29.89 21.04
C VAL A 270 19.75 28.50 20.64
N ARG A 271 19.96 27.47 21.48
CA ARG A 271 19.49 26.11 21.21
C ARG A 271 17.96 26.03 21.14
N SER A 272 17.27 26.78 22.00
CA SER A 272 15.80 26.87 21.98
C SER A 272 15.30 27.47 20.67
N SER A 273 15.91 28.57 20.20
CA SER A 273 15.56 29.19 18.91
C SER A 273 15.86 28.24 17.73
N ALA A 274 16.98 27.50 17.77
CA ALA A 274 17.32 26.50 16.76
C ALA A 274 16.29 25.34 16.73
N ALA A 275 15.84 24.88 17.89
CA ALA A 275 14.78 23.86 17.99
C ALA A 275 13.45 24.36 17.39
N LYS A 276 13.10 25.64 17.62
CA LYS A 276 11.93 26.28 17.02
C LYS A 276 11.99 26.29 15.50
N ILE A 277 13.15 26.63 14.94
CA ILE A 277 13.38 26.58 13.49
C ILE A 277 13.21 25.13 12.97
N GLY A 278 13.78 24.13 13.64
CA GLY A 278 13.61 22.73 13.29
C GLY A 278 12.14 22.28 13.29
N GLN A 279 11.37 22.72 14.28
CA GLN A 279 9.91 22.47 14.33
C GLN A 279 9.21 23.06 13.11
N LEU A 280 9.46 24.32 12.79
CA LEU A 280 8.85 25.00 11.63
C LEU A 280 9.27 24.35 10.30
N GLN A 281 10.52 23.91 10.17
CA GLN A 281 10.99 23.18 8.99
C GLN A 281 10.30 21.83 8.83
N THR A 282 10.03 21.12 9.93
CA THR A 282 9.22 19.88 9.90
C THR A 282 7.80 20.17 9.43
N GLN A 283 7.17 21.23 9.94
CA GLN A 283 5.85 21.66 9.49
C GLN A 283 5.86 22.06 8.00
N LEU A 284 6.92 22.74 7.55
CA LEU A 284 7.10 23.06 6.13
C LEU A 284 7.24 21.80 5.27
N ALA A 285 7.98 20.79 5.72
CA ALA A 285 8.06 19.52 4.99
C ALA A 285 6.69 18.81 4.90
N GLN A 286 5.84 18.97 5.90
CA GLN A 286 4.46 18.42 5.93
C GLN A 286 3.50 19.14 4.98
N THR A 287 3.85 20.31 4.43
CA THR A 287 3.07 20.98 3.37
C THR A 287 3.24 20.30 2.01
N LEU A 288 4.24 19.44 1.84
CA LEU A 288 4.40 18.62 0.66
C LEU A 288 3.63 17.30 0.83
N VAL A 289 2.59 17.13 0.05
CA VAL A 289 1.86 15.86 -0.01
C VAL A 289 2.64 14.92 -0.93
N VAL A 290 3.23 13.87 -0.36
CA VAL A 290 4.06 12.92 -1.10
C VAL A 290 3.42 11.54 -1.20
N ALA A 291 3.78 10.77 -2.22
CA ALA A 291 3.34 9.40 -2.41
C ALA A 291 3.94 8.48 -1.32
N PRO A 292 3.13 7.80 -0.48
CA PRO A 292 3.63 6.90 0.56
C PRO A 292 4.20 5.60 -0.02
N VAL A 293 3.75 5.21 -1.21
CA VAL A 293 4.14 3.99 -1.94
C VAL A 293 4.29 4.29 -3.42
N SER A 294 5.05 3.45 -4.11
CA SER A 294 5.08 3.46 -5.57
C SER A 294 3.83 2.77 -6.14
N GLY A 295 3.27 3.30 -7.23
CA GLY A 295 2.07 2.71 -7.81
C GLY A 295 1.39 3.62 -8.84
N ILE A 296 0.16 3.27 -9.20
CA ILE A 296 -0.66 4.00 -10.17
C ILE A 296 -1.71 4.81 -9.41
N ILE A 297 -1.85 6.08 -9.75
CA ILE A 297 -2.91 6.95 -9.20
C ILE A 297 -4.26 6.43 -9.69
N ALA A 298 -5.08 5.93 -8.77
CA ALA A 298 -6.43 5.45 -9.07
C ALA A 298 -7.45 6.58 -9.09
N GLU A 299 -7.32 7.52 -8.14
CA GLU A 299 -8.25 8.64 -7.96
C GLU A 299 -7.49 9.90 -7.62
N LYS A 300 -7.90 11.01 -8.20
CA LYS A 300 -7.42 12.35 -7.91
C LYS A 300 -8.61 13.21 -7.48
N LEU A 301 -8.78 13.34 -6.17
CA LEU A 301 -9.86 14.13 -5.59
C LEU A 301 -9.44 15.58 -5.32
N ALA A 302 -8.14 15.79 -5.14
CA ALA A 302 -7.53 17.09 -4.86
C ALA A 302 -7.61 18.03 -6.06
N ARG A 303 -7.97 19.30 -5.82
CA ARG A 303 -7.95 20.39 -6.80
C ARG A 303 -7.14 21.55 -6.26
N VAL A 304 -6.51 22.29 -7.14
CA VAL A 304 -5.85 23.55 -6.77
C VAL A 304 -6.92 24.52 -6.24
N GLY A 305 -6.65 25.09 -5.09
CA GLY A 305 -7.61 25.98 -4.38
C GLY A 305 -8.39 25.30 -3.26
N ASP A 306 -8.45 23.96 -3.23
CA ASP A 306 -9.14 23.24 -2.15
C ASP A 306 -8.42 23.42 -0.80
N MET A 307 -9.19 23.46 0.28
CA MET A 307 -8.67 23.47 1.65
C MET A 307 -8.53 22.05 2.18
N THR A 308 -7.37 21.72 2.74
CA THR A 308 -7.12 20.42 3.35
C THR A 308 -7.86 20.26 4.68
N GLY A 309 -8.35 19.05 4.97
CA GLY A 309 -8.99 18.72 6.25
C GLY A 309 -10.47 19.11 6.37
N VAL A 310 -11.04 19.81 5.39
CA VAL A 310 -12.47 20.11 5.34
C VAL A 310 -13.14 19.07 4.44
N PRO A 311 -13.97 18.16 4.98
CA PRO A 311 -14.69 17.22 4.14
C PRO A 311 -15.70 17.98 3.29
N PRO A 312 -15.80 17.69 1.97
CA PRO A 312 -16.91 18.18 1.17
C PRO A 312 -18.21 17.63 1.77
N GLN A 313 -19.20 18.49 1.96
CA GLN A 313 -20.46 18.20 2.69
C GLN A 313 -21.30 17.04 2.10
N THR A 314 -20.90 16.46 0.98
CA THR A 314 -21.72 15.54 0.19
C THR A 314 -21.11 14.19 -0.18
N GLN A 315 -19.86 13.85 0.22
CA GLN A 315 -19.25 12.58 -0.19
C GLN A 315 -18.74 11.75 1.01
N VAL A 316 -19.58 10.87 1.49
CA VAL A 316 -19.33 10.00 2.65
C VAL A 316 -18.12 9.03 2.44
N GLY A 317 -17.72 8.72 1.20
CA GLY A 317 -16.64 7.77 0.89
C GLY A 317 -15.22 8.36 0.88
N ASN A 318 -15.07 9.69 0.93
CA ASN A 318 -13.77 10.36 0.72
C ASN A 318 -13.10 10.86 2.00
N VAL A 319 -13.70 10.59 3.15
CA VAL A 319 -13.22 11.04 4.46
C VAL A 319 -12.72 9.84 5.26
N ILE A 320 -11.48 9.90 5.72
CA ILE A 320 -10.86 8.89 6.58
C ILE A 320 -10.43 9.60 7.87
N GLY A 321 -10.97 9.17 9.02
CA GLY A 321 -10.63 9.76 10.31
C GLY A 321 -10.87 11.26 10.41
N GLY A 322 -11.90 11.80 9.72
CA GLY A 322 -12.23 13.23 9.70
C GLY A 322 -11.40 14.06 8.71
N THR A 323 -10.51 13.45 7.94
CA THR A 323 -9.65 14.13 6.96
C THR A 323 -9.99 13.69 5.54
N GLN A 324 -10.09 14.65 4.62
CA GLN A 324 -10.38 14.37 3.22
C GLN A 324 -9.20 13.65 2.56
N LYS A 325 -9.50 12.55 1.88
CA LYS A 325 -8.57 11.84 1.00
C LYS A 325 -8.27 12.70 -0.24
N LEU A 326 -6.99 12.94 -0.52
CA LEU A 326 -6.56 13.75 -1.67
C LEU A 326 -6.34 12.89 -2.92
N PHE A 327 -5.70 11.74 -2.76
CA PHE A 327 -5.41 10.78 -3.83
C PHE A 327 -5.63 9.35 -3.32
N SER A 328 -5.75 8.41 -4.26
CA SER A 328 -5.67 6.98 -3.98
C SER A 328 -4.64 6.35 -4.93
N ILE A 329 -3.75 5.53 -4.41
CA ILE A 329 -2.68 4.87 -5.18
C ILE A 329 -2.86 3.36 -5.11
N ILE A 330 -2.90 2.71 -6.28
CA ILE A 330 -2.81 1.25 -6.39
C ILE A 330 -1.35 0.87 -6.25
N ARG A 331 -0.98 0.23 -5.14
CA ARG A 331 0.40 -0.19 -4.89
C ARG A 331 0.92 -1.09 -6.02
N ASP A 332 2.08 -0.71 -6.61
CA ASP A 332 2.74 -1.42 -7.72
C ASP A 332 1.84 -1.66 -8.94
N GLY A 333 0.67 -1.02 -9.03
CA GLY A 333 -0.32 -1.27 -10.07
C GLY A 333 -0.95 -2.67 -10.03
N LYS A 334 -0.86 -3.39 -8.90
CA LYS A 334 -1.36 -4.76 -8.76
C LYS A 334 -2.88 -4.79 -8.66
N LEU A 335 -3.47 -5.64 -9.50
CA LEU A 335 -4.91 -5.88 -9.53
C LEU A 335 -5.25 -7.27 -9.00
N GLN A 336 -6.45 -7.42 -8.49
CA GLN A 336 -7.05 -8.69 -8.08
C GLN A 336 -8.46 -8.80 -8.65
N LEU A 337 -8.90 -10.01 -8.89
CA LEU A 337 -10.30 -10.28 -9.15
C LEU A 337 -10.97 -10.74 -7.85
N GLN A 338 -12.04 -10.07 -7.48
CA GLN A 338 -12.90 -10.44 -6.36
C GLN A 338 -14.05 -11.29 -6.90
N ALA A 339 -13.82 -12.61 -6.99
CA ALA A 339 -14.77 -13.56 -7.51
C ALA A 339 -15.81 -13.94 -6.44
N LYS A 340 -17.08 -14.02 -6.81
CA LYS A 340 -18.19 -14.37 -5.91
C LYS A 340 -18.50 -15.86 -6.06
N VAL A 341 -18.21 -16.63 -5.01
CA VAL A 341 -18.38 -18.08 -5.00
C VAL A 341 -19.48 -18.44 -4.02
N PRO A 342 -20.53 -19.21 -4.45
CA PRO A 342 -21.57 -19.71 -3.57
C PRO A 342 -20.99 -20.54 -2.41
N GLU A 343 -21.57 -20.42 -1.22
CA GLU A 343 -21.15 -21.11 0.00
C GLU A 343 -20.99 -22.62 -0.20
N VAL A 344 -21.94 -23.25 -0.91
CA VAL A 344 -21.93 -24.69 -1.17
C VAL A 344 -20.77 -25.17 -2.03
N GLN A 345 -20.16 -24.30 -2.81
CA GLN A 345 -19.02 -24.59 -3.69
C GLN A 345 -17.68 -24.18 -3.09
N LEU A 346 -17.71 -23.41 -2.00
CA LEU A 346 -16.51 -22.89 -1.36
C LEU A 346 -15.51 -23.99 -0.91
N PRO A 347 -15.94 -25.15 -0.38
CA PRO A 347 -15.03 -26.23 0.01
C PRO A 347 -14.21 -26.81 -1.16
N LEU A 348 -14.64 -26.58 -2.40
CA LEU A 348 -13.92 -27.02 -3.60
C LEU A 348 -12.77 -26.09 -3.96
N VAL A 349 -12.79 -24.83 -3.50
CA VAL A 349 -11.78 -23.81 -3.81
C VAL A 349 -10.62 -23.88 -2.82
N LYS A 350 -9.40 -23.97 -3.33
CA LYS A 350 -8.19 -24.00 -2.51
C LYS A 350 -7.34 -22.76 -2.75
N VAL A 351 -6.74 -22.24 -1.70
CA VAL A 351 -5.71 -21.19 -1.82
C VAL A 351 -4.55 -21.71 -2.66
N GLY A 352 -4.06 -20.91 -3.59
CA GLY A 352 -3.02 -21.29 -4.56
C GLY A 352 -3.56 -21.94 -5.84
N ALA A 353 -4.88 -22.24 -5.93
CA ALA A 353 -5.47 -22.79 -7.15
C ALA A 353 -5.27 -21.86 -8.34
N THR A 354 -4.99 -22.43 -9.51
CA THR A 354 -4.87 -21.69 -10.76
C THR A 354 -6.25 -21.29 -11.25
N VAL A 355 -6.34 -20.08 -11.77
CA VAL A 355 -7.59 -19.49 -12.27
C VAL A 355 -7.35 -18.92 -13.65
N GLU A 356 -8.15 -19.33 -14.61
CA GLU A 356 -8.21 -18.65 -15.90
C GLU A 356 -9.23 -17.52 -15.79
N VAL A 357 -8.77 -16.28 -16.07
CA VAL A 357 -9.61 -15.09 -16.03
C VAL A 357 -9.81 -14.57 -17.44
N THR A 358 -11.08 -14.39 -17.83
CA THR A 358 -11.49 -13.90 -19.13
C THR A 358 -12.34 -12.63 -18.96
N SER A 359 -12.18 -11.68 -19.89
CA SER A 359 -13.02 -10.48 -19.92
C SER A 359 -14.23 -10.68 -20.83
N ASP A 360 -15.39 -10.18 -20.39
CA ASP A 360 -16.61 -10.20 -21.23
C ASP A 360 -16.56 -9.17 -22.36
N LEU A 361 -15.75 -8.10 -22.20
CA LEU A 361 -15.60 -7.03 -23.18
C LEU A 361 -14.66 -7.42 -24.32
N ASP A 362 -13.65 -8.24 -24.02
CA ASP A 362 -12.68 -8.71 -25.01
C ASP A 362 -12.38 -10.20 -24.75
N ARG A 363 -12.93 -11.07 -25.57
CA ARG A 363 -12.73 -12.53 -25.50
C ARG A 363 -11.29 -12.98 -25.74
N LEU A 364 -10.42 -12.08 -26.20
CA LEU A 364 -8.99 -12.32 -26.39
C LEU A 364 -8.22 -12.17 -25.09
N VAL A 365 -8.79 -11.54 -24.05
CA VAL A 365 -8.15 -11.40 -22.74
C VAL A 365 -8.27 -12.71 -21.99
N LYS A 366 -7.21 -13.50 -22.01
CA LYS A 366 -7.03 -14.70 -21.17
C LYS A 366 -5.82 -14.46 -20.27
N LEU A 367 -6.08 -14.35 -18.98
CA LEU A 367 -5.06 -14.15 -17.95
C LEU A 367 -5.05 -15.32 -16.99
N GLN A 368 -3.86 -15.78 -16.59
CA GLN A 368 -3.73 -16.77 -15.54
C GLN A 368 -3.48 -16.08 -14.21
N GLY A 369 -4.41 -16.24 -13.29
CA GLY A 369 -4.34 -15.78 -11.91
C GLY A 369 -4.16 -16.95 -10.94
N LYS A 370 -4.00 -16.62 -9.65
CA LYS A 370 -3.98 -17.59 -8.54
C LYS A 370 -4.87 -17.13 -7.42
N VAL A 371 -5.60 -18.06 -6.81
CA VAL A 371 -6.35 -17.80 -5.60
C VAL A 371 -5.37 -17.43 -4.48
N ARG A 372 -5.44 -16.17 -4.03
CA ARG A 372 -4.61 -15.68 -2.93
C ARG A 372 -5.26 -15.95 -1.58
N GLU A 373 -6.54 -15.64 -1.48
CA GLU A 373 -7.27 -15.63 -0.22
C GLU A 373 -8.75 -15.91 -0.45
N ILE A 374 -9.36 -16.58 0.50
CA ILE A 374 -10.82 -16.75 0.59
C ILE A 374 -11.25 -15.92 1.80
N GLU A 375 -12.11 -14.91 1.60
CA GLU A 375 -12.61 -14.11 2.71
C GLU A 375 -13.32 -14.99 3.74
N PRO A 376 -13.02 -14.84 5.04
CA PRO A 376 -13.63 -15.69 6.07
C PRO A 376 -15.10 -15.38 6.31
N MET A 377 -15.57 -14.20 5.87
CA MET A 377 -16.96 -13.79 6.02
C MET A 377 -17.76 -14.13 4.75
N VAL A 378 -18.85 -14.87 4.94
CA VAL A 378 -19.83 -15.15 3.90
C VAL A 378 -20.92 -14.08 3.99
N ASN A 379 -21.31 -13.54 2.84
CA ASN A 379 -22.48 -12.65 2.78
C ASN A 379 -23.75 -13.46 3.05
N ASP A 380 -24.42 -13.18 4.16
CA ASP A 380 -25.61 -13.91 4.63
C ASP A 380 -26.83 -13.74 3.75
N GLN A 381 -26.97 -12.61 3.07
CA GLN A 381 -28.09 -12.32 2.17
C GLN A 381 -27.96 -13.04 0.83
N ARG A 382 -26.74 -13.11 0.29
CA ARG A 382 -26.48 -13.73 -1.03
C ARG A 382 -25.93 -15.13 -0.93
N ARG A 383 -25.53 -15.59 0.24
CA ARG A 383 -24.88 -16.88 0.50
C ARG A 383 -23.68 -17.14 -0.40
N GLU A 384 -22.84 -16.13 -0.51
CA GLU A 384 -21.61 -16.16 -1.31
C GLU A 384 -20.43 -15.61 -0.52
N ALA A 385 -19.24 -16.17 -0.74
CA ALA A 385 -17.99 -15.66 -0.23
C ALA A 385 -17.17 -14.99 -1.35
N THR A 386 -16.34 -14.04 -0.98
CA THR A 386 -15.40 -13.40 -1.91
C THR A 386 -14.10 -14.19 -1.94
N VAL A 387 -13.73 -14.66 -3.12
CA VAL A 387 -12.43 -15.26 -3.38
C VAL A 387 -11.55 -14.23 -4.10
N LYS A 388 -10.41 -13.86 -3.48
CA LYS A 388 -9.46 -12.91 -4.04
C LYS A 388 -8.44 -13.65 -4.89
N ILE A 389 -8.38 -13.29 -6.15
CA ILE A 389 -7.52 -13.91 -7.16
C ILE A 389 -6.52 -12.86 -7.64
N ASP A 390 -5.25 -13.11 -7.43
CA ASP A 390 -4.19 -12.23 -7.92
C ASP A 390 -4.09 -12.33 -9.45
N LEU A 391 -4.02 -11.17 -10.07
CA LEU A 391 -3.87 -11.04 -11.51
C LEU A 391 -2.42 -10.67 -11.87
N PRO A 392 -1.89 -11.16 -13.00
CA PRO A 392 -0.62 -10.68 -13.51
C PRO A 392 -0.72 -9.19 -13.90
N PRO A 393 0.40 -8.45 -13.93
CA PRO A 393 0.41 -7.07 -14.38
C PRO A 393 -0.21 -6.95 -15.76
N THR A 394 -1.24 -6.13 -15.90
CA THR A 394 -1.98 -5.95 -17.16
C THR A 394 -2.48 -4.52 -17.28
N LYS A 395 -2.51 -4.02 -18.53
CA LYS A 395 -3.17 -2.75 -18.87
C LYS A 395 -4.57 -2.96 -19.43
N LEU A 396 -4.97 -4.22 -19.67
CA LEU A 396 -6.23 -4.57 -20.32
C LEU A 396 -7.42 -4.52 -19.35
N LEU A 397 -7.17 -4.73 -18.05
CA LEU A 397 -8.20 -4.68 -17.02
C LEU A 397 -8.01 -3.43 -16.17
N LYS A 398 -9.12 -2.82 -15.79
CA LYS A 398 -9.15 -1.67 -14.87
C LYS A 398 -10.02 -2.02 -13.65
N PRO A 399 -9.75 -1.42 -12.48
CA PRO A 399 -10.65 -1.54 -11.33
C PRO A 399 -12.09 -1.16 -11.72
N GLY A 400 -13.06 -1.92 -11.21
CA GLY A 400 -14.49 -1.78 -11.54
C GLY A 400 -14.97 -2.62 -12.71
N MET A 401 -14.09 -3.19 -13.55
CA MET A 401 -14.49 -4.07 -14.63
C MET A 401 -14.93 -5.43 -14.11
N PHE A 402 -15.91 -6.05 -14.81
CA PHE A 402 -16.32 -7.43 -14.57
C PHE A 402 -15.45 -8.39 -15.38
N ALA A 403 -15.17 -9.55 -14.78
CA ALA A 403 -14.45 -10.63 -15.43
C ALA A 403 -14.99 -11.98 -14.95
N ARG A 404 -14.84 -13.01 -15.79
CA ARG A 404 -15.16 -14.40 -15.45
C ARG A 404 -13.91 -15.10 -14.98
N ALA A 405 -14.08 -15.97 -14.00
CA ALA A 405 -13.02 -16.80 -13.46
C ALA A 405 -13.38 -18.27 -13.56
N ALA A 406 -12.53 -19.06 -14.18
CA ALA A 406 -12.59 -20.52 -14.15
C ALA A 406 -11.53 -21.02 -13.15
N ILE A 407 -11.96 -21.30 -11.92
CA ILE A 407 -11.09 -21.75 -10.82
C ILE A 407 -10.88 -23.26 -10.95
N THR A 408 -9.63 -23.72 -11.05
CA THR A 408 -9.31 -25.16 -11.05
C THR A 408 -9.49 -25.72 -9.65
N THR A 409 -10.52 -26.56 -9.47
CA THR A 409 -10.88 -27.16 -8.17
C THR A 409 -10.18 -28.48 -7.92
N SER A 410 -9.99 -29.28 -8.97
CA SER A 410 -9.23 -30.53 -8.92
C SER A 410 -8.60 -30.83 -10.28
N SER A 411 -7.52 -31.57 -10.26
CA SER A 411 -6.89 -32.11 -11.45
C SER A 411 -6.65 -33.60 -11.20
N THR A 412 -7.30 -34.44 -11.99
CA THR A 412 -7.19 -35.91 -11.89
C THR A 412 -6.74 -36.47 -13.24
N LEU A 413 -6.01 -37.57 -13.21
CA LEU A 413 -5.70 -38.31 -14.44
C LEU A 413 -6.96 -39.05 -14.87
N GLY A 414 -7.49 -38.71 -16.05
CA GLY A 414 -8.62 -39.35 -16.67
C GLY A 414 -8.25 -39.96 -18.02
N MET A 415 -9.01 -41.00 -18.45
CA MET A 415 -8.86 -41.54 -19.79
C MET A 415 -9.46 -40.56 -20.80
N THR A 416 -8.80 -40.32 -21.90
CA THR A 416 -9.23 -39.36 -22.90
C THR A 416 -9.13 -39.92 -24.31
N VAL A 417 -10.06 -39.50 -25.13
CA VAL A 417 -10.09 -39.82 -26.57
C VAL A 417 -10.27 -38.56 -27.38
N PRO A 418 -9.85 -38.52 -28.65
CA PRO A 418 -10.22 -37.43 -29.55
C PRO A 418 -11.73 -37.31 -29.68
N GLN A 419 -12.28 -36.11 -29.60
CA GLN A 419 -13.72 -35.84 -29.67
C GLN A 419 -14.37 -36.43 -30.94
N LYS A 420 -13.62 -36.51 -32.04
CA LYS A 420 -14.07 -37.11 -33.32
C LYS A 420 -14.31 -38.62 -33.25
N ALA A 421 -13.76 -39.31 -32.23
CA ALA A 421 -14.03 -40.75 -32.03
C ALA A 421 -15.41 -41.02 -31.41
N VAL A 422 -16.00 -40.01 -30.82
CA VAL A 422 -17.28 -40.12 -30.10
C VAL A 422 -18.45 -39.93 -31.07
N GLN A 423 -19.41 -40.88 -31.04
CA GLN A 423 -20.63 -40.86 -31.85
C GLN A 423 -21.85 -40.85 -30.96
N THR A 424 -22.73 -39.86 -31.16
CA THR A 424 -24.03 -39.83 -30.47
C THR A 424 -25.06 -40.55 -31.30
N GLN A 425 -25.72 -41.52 -30.72
CA GLN A 425 -26.80 -42.29 -31.35
C GLN A 425 -28.14 -41.55 -31.28
N PRO A 426 -29.14 -41.90 -32.15
CA PRO A 426 -30.43 -41.26 -32.11
C PRO A 426 -31.23 -41.45 -30.80
N ASP A 427 -30.90 -42.48 -30.02
CA ASP A 427 -31.46 -42.75 -28.70
C ASP A 427 -30.80 -41.93 -27.56
N GLY A 428 -29.86 -41.04 -27.90
CA GLY A 428 -29.12 -40.23 -26.95
C GLY A 428 -27.93 -40.94 -26.29
N SER A 429 -27.71 -42.23 -26.58
CA SER A 429 -26.53 -42.94 -26.09
C SER A 429 -25.27 -42.54 -26.84
N VAL A 430 -24.14 -42.59 -26.16
CA VAL A 430 -22.84 -42.27 -26.74
C VAL A 430 -22.01 -43.53 -26.89
N ILE A 431 -21.48 -43.74 -28.11
CA ILE A 431 -20.66 -44.89 -28.43
C ILE A 431 -19.32 -44.47 -28.99
N VAL A 432 -18.34 -45.35 -28.88
CA VAL A 432 -17.04 -45.28 -29.55
C VAL A 432 -16.78 -46.61 -30.22
N PHE A 433 -16.30 -46.62 -31.46
CA PHE A 433 -15.91 -47.87 -32.14
C PHE A 433 -14.51 -48.22 -31.72
N MET A 434 -14.38 -49.39 -31.04
CA MET A 434 -13.10 -49.98 -30.67
C MET A 434 -12.65 -51.01 -31.69
N LEU A 435 -11.38 -51.07 -31.96
CA LEU A 435 -10.81 -52.15 -32.76
C LEU A 435 -10.71 -53.42 -31.90
N SER A 436 -11.40 -54.46 -32.30
CA SER A 436 -11.33 -55.79 -31.66
C SER A 436 -10.60 -56.78 -32.60
N GLY A 437 -9.42 -57.22 -32.20
CA GLY A 437 -8.55 -58.01 -33.06
C GLY A 437 -7.84 -57.14 -34.10
N GLU A 438 -7.57 -57.72 -35.29
CA GLU A 438 -6.77 -57.04 -36.33
C GLU A 438 -7.59 -56.11 -37.24
N ASP A 439 -8.90 -56.36 -37.47
CA ASP A 439 -9.66 -55.68 -38.49
C ASP A 439 -11.20 -55.58 -38.24
N ILE A 440 -11.68 -55.90 -37.05
CA ILE A 440 -13.15 -55.82 -36.69
C ILE A 440 -13.34 -54.71 -35.67
N VAL A 441 -14.35 -53.86 -35.90
CA VAL A 441 -14.74 -52.85 -34.95
C VAL A 441 -15.97 -53.27 -34.14
N ARG A 442 -15.99 -52.89 -32.85
CA ARG A 442 -17.11 -53.06 -31.94
C ARG A 442 -17.59 -51.75 -31.43
N ALA A 443 -18.88 -51.55 -31.44
CA ALA A 443 -19.51 -50.38 -30.82
C ALA A 443 -19.53 -50.55 -29.29
N GLN A 444 -18.76 -49.74 -28.60
CA GLN A 444 -18.68 -49.72 -27.14
C GLN A 444 -19.41 -48.49 -26.61
N LYS A 445 -20.40 -48.73 -25.73
CA LYS A 445 -21.10 -47.64 -25.04
C LYS A 445 -20.14 -47.03 -24.01
N VAL A 446 -20.07 -45.69 -24.02
CA VAL A 446 -19.18 -44.94 -23.14
C VAL A 446 -19.95 -43.83 -22.42
N GLU A 447 -19.45 -43.44 -21.26
CA GLU A 447 -19.92 -42.29 -20.52
C GLU A 447 -18.92 -41.17 -20.64
N LEU A 448 -19.36 -40.02 -21.15
CA LEU A 448 -18.49 -38.85 -21.32
C LEU A 448 -18.28 -38.11 -20.00
N GLY A 449 -17.09 -37.53 -19.86
CA GLY A 449 -16.76 -36.55 -18.83
C GLY A 449 -16.60 -35.15 -19.42
N GLU A 450 -15.63 -34.42 -18.92
CA GLU A 450 -15.35 -33.04 -19.32
C GLU A 450 -14.65 -32.95 -20.68
N PRO A 451 -14.98 -31.96 -21.52
CA PRO A 451 -14.19 -31.63 -22.70
C PRO A 451 -12.82 -31.04 -22.28
N LEU A 452 -11.78 -31.45 -23.01
CA LEU A 452 -10.41 -30.98 -22.76
C LEU A 452 -9.88 -30.14 -23.92
N GLU A 453 -8.85 -29.38 -23.64
CA GLU A 453 -8.09 -28.69 -24.68
C GLU A 453 -7.51 -29.68 -25.70
N GLY A 454 -7.31 -29.27 -26.95
CA GLY A 454 -6.81 -30.14 -28.01
C GLY A 454 -7.87 -31.05 -28.62
N ASN A 455 -9.17 -30.71 -28.50
CA ASN A 455 -10.28 -31.49 -29.11
C ASN A 455 -10.37 -32.94 -28.59
N ARG A 456 -10.06 -33.12 -27.32
CA ARG A 456 -10.19 -34.41 -26.61
C ARG A 456 -11.38 -34.35 -25.62
N VAL A 457 -11.89 -35.51 -25.23
CA VAL A 457 -12.95 -35.63 -24.23
C VAL A 457 -12.58 -36.72 -23.22
N GLU A 458 -12.92 -36.48 -21.96
CA GLU A 458 -12.76 -37.46 -20.88
C GLU A 458 -13.78 -38.59 -21.07
N ILE A 459 -13.34 -39.83 -20.85
CA ILE A 459 -14.21 -41.01 -20.76
C ILE A 459 -14.22 -41.50 -19.32
N LYS A 460 -15.39 -41.43 -18.68
CA LYS A 460 -15.55 -41.88 -17.29
C LYS A 460 -15.65 -43.39 -17.17
N SER A 461 -16.29 -44.05 -18.15
CA SER A 461 -16.45 -45.49 -18.15
C SER A 461 -16.64 -46.03 -19.57
N GLY A 462 -16.38 -47.34 -19.77
CA GLY A 462 -16.60 -48.05 -21.04
C GLY A 462 -15.33 -48.37 -21.85
N LEU A 463 -14.19 -47.76 -21.56
CA LEU A 463 -12.92 -48.01 -22.22
C LEU A 463 -11.80 -48.36 -21.20
N LYS A 464 -10.71 -48.95 -21.69
CA LYS A 464 -9.49 -49.22 -20.93
C LYS A 464 -8.30 -48.43 -21.52
N LEU A 465 -7.34 -48.15 -20.70
CA LEU A 465 -6.10 -47.52 -21.15
C LEU A 465 -5.41 -48.44 -22.19
N GLY A 466 -5.03 -47.81 -23.32
CA GLY A 466 -4.41 -48.55 -24.43
C GLY A 466 -5.39 -49.08 -25.47
N ASP A 467 -6.71 -49.00 -25.25
CA ASP A 467 -7.70 -49.38 -26.27
C ASP A 467 -7.51 -48.49 -27.51
N ARG A 468 -7.66 -49.09 -28.70
CA ARG A 468 -7.60 -48.39 -29.99
C ARG A 468 -8.99 -48.04 -30.47
N VAL A 469 -9.25 -46.73 -30.64
CA VAL A 469 -10.59 -46.21 -31.01
C VAL A 469 -10.53 -45.55 -32.41
N VAL A 470 -11.60 -45.70 -33.16
CA VAL A 470 -11.71 -45.15 -34.52
C VAL A 470 -11.98 -43.64 -34.42
N VAL A 471 -11.17 -42.84 -35.10
CA VAL A 471 -11.31 -41.38 -35.12
C VAL A 471 -11.89 -40.87 -36.45
N LYS A 472 -11.35 -41.36 -37.58
CA LYS A 472 -11.89 -41.01 -38.89
C LYS A 472 -12.65 -42.23 -39.45
N GLY A 473 -13.81 -41.98 -40.06
CA GLY A 473 -14.67 -43.03 -40.60
C GLY A 473 -15.75 -43.58 -39.62
N ALA A 474 -15.68 -43.22 -38.34
CA ALA A 474 -16.57 -43.74 -37.29
C ALA A 474 -18.09 -43.56 -37.60
N GLY A 475 -18.50 -42.46 -38.23
CA GLY A 475 -19.90 -42.15 -38.52
C GLY A 475 -20.58 -43.08 -39.57
N TYR A 476 -19.80 -43.90 -40.25
CA TYR A 476 -20.32 -44.82 -41.29
C TYR A 476 -20.19 -46.28 -40.89
N LEU A 477 -19.67 -46.57 -39.70
CA LEU A 477 -19.45 -47.95 -39.22
C LEU A 477 -20.66 -48.47 -38.49
N LYS A 478 -20.83 -49.81 -38.58
CA LYS A 478 -21.76 -50.58 -37.77
C LYS A 478 -21.01 -51.58 -36.90
N ASP A 479 -21.63 -52.01 -35.84
CA ASP A 479 -21.05 -53.04 -34.95
C ASP A 479 -20.76 -54.30 -35.73
N GLY A 480 -19.50 -54.80 -35.63
CA GLY A 480 -18.98 -55.95 -36.31
C GLY A 480 -18.42 -55.71 -37.72
N ASP A 481 -18.39 -54.45 -38.20
CA ASP A 481 -17.81 -54.13 -39.51
C ASP A 481 -16.31 -54.44 -39.57
N LYS A 482 -15.85 -54.92 -40.74
CA LYS A 482 -14.44 -55.15 -41.03
C LYS A 482 -13.81 -53.91 -41.64
N VAL A 483 -12.72 -53.41 -41.06
CA VAL A 483 -12.08 -52.17 -41.45
C VAL A 483 -10.63 -52.37 -41.87
N LEU A 484 -10.13 -51.49 -42.67
CA LEU A 484 -8.70 -51.37 -42.98
C LEU A 484 -8.12 -50.24 -42.20
N VAL A 485 -7.13 -50.52 -41.36
CA VAL A 485 -6.43 -49.50 -40.56
C VAL A 485 -5.47 -48.75 -41.45
N ALA A 486 -5.67 -47.46 -41.65
CA ALA A 486 -4.69 -46.65 -42.33
C ALA A 486 -3.48 -46.45 -41.39
N PRO A 487 -2.23 -46.46 -41.91
CA PRO A 487 -1.08 -46.10 -41.10
C PRO A 487 -1.26 -44.67 -40.56
N GLU A 488 -0.87 -44.48 -39.30
CA GLU A 488 -0.83 -43.15 -38.70
C GLU A 488 0.06 -42.20 -39.53
N GLY A 489 -0.55 -41.13 -40.09
CA GLY A 489 0.15 -40.12 -40.83
C GLY A 489 0.42 -38.88 -39.97
#